data_f01e1b0554be4955e45c56c7893f95d0
#
_entry.id   f01e1b0554be4955e45c56c7893f95d0
#
_cell.length_a   1.000
_cell.length_b   1.000
_cell.length_c   1.000
_cell.angle_alpha   90.00
_cell.angle_beta   90.00
_cell.angle_gamma   90.00
#
_symmetry.space_group_name_H-M   'P 1'
#
loop_
_entity.id
_entity.type
_entity.pdbx_description
1 polymer ?
#
loop_
_entity_poly.entity_id
_entity_poly.type
_entity_poly.pdbx_seq_one_letter_code
_entity_poly.pdbx_strand_id
1 'polypeptide(L)'
;QRQMCIRDSLSIPRLLLPSFITRRLKYPGSTTFQLGVDLMNRPSFFRLIAFSGSAGYNFQTSPYSRHSLTVFKLTYNKLLHTTEAFDKTMDENPAIAMSFRNQFVPSINYTYTFDKTYGSTGNRRFYWQNSVTSAGNLLSGILSLFGEKQPQHLFGNRFSQFVKEVSEVKFYHRIGRRNNWLATRLLVGVGYAY
;
A
#
# COMPACT_ATOMS: atom_id res chain seq x y z
N GLN A 1 7.48 12.50 21.21
CA GLN A 1 6.57 11.88 20.24
C GLN A 1 6.14 10.52 20.79
N ARG A 2 4.83 10.29 20.91
CA ARG A 2 4.28 8.97 21.28
C ARG A 2 3.42 8.49 20.13
N GLN A 3 3.73 7.31 19.64
CA GLN A 3 2.94 6.62 18.61
C GLN A 3 2.53 5.26 19.17
N MET A 4 1.25 4.96 19.09
CA MET A 4 0.70 3.65 19.44
C MET A 4 0.03 3.07 18.20
N CYS A 5 0.44 1.86 17.83
CA CYS A 5 -0.10 1.15 16.68
C CYS A 5 -0.61 -0.21 17.17
N ILE A 6 -1.87 -0.49 16.88
CA ILE A 6 -2.48 -1.80 17.09
C ILE A 6 -2.85 -2.33 15.72
N ARG A 7 -2.35 -3.50 15.37
CA ARG A 7 -2.64 -4.16 14.09
C ARG A 7 -2.90 -5.63 14.32
N ASP A 8 -4.06 -6.06 13.90
CA ASP A 8 -4.45 -7.46 13.87
C ASP A 8 -4.55 -7.95 12.44
N SER A 9 -4.13 -9.19 12.20
CA SER A 9 -4.21 -9.81 10.89
C SER A 9 -4.70 -11.25 11.00
N LEU A 10 -5.68 -11.58 10.17
CA LEU A 10 -6.16 -12.94 9.95
C LEU A 10 -5.63 -13.41 8.60
N SER A 11 -4.81 -14.45 8.60
CA SER A 11 -4.31 -15.08 7.38
C SER A 11 -4.89 -16.48 7.25
N ILE A 12 -5.65 -16.68 6.19
CA ILE A 12 -6.24 -17.97 5.83
C ILE A 12 -5.34 -18.60 4.76
N PRO A 13 -4.74 -19.78 5.00
CA PRO A 13 -3.83 -20.43 4.04
C PRO A 13 -4.58 -21.04 2.86
N ARG A 14 -5.56 -20.33 2.34
CA ARG A 14 -6.38 -20.65 1.18
C ARG A 14 -6.84 -19.38 0.50
N LEU A 15 -6.93 -19.42 -0.82
CA LEU A 15 -7.55 -18.34 -1.59
C LEU A 15 -9.07 -18.46 -1.50
N LEU A 16 -9.73 -17.46 -0.96
CA LEU A 16 -11.18 -17.31 -0.93
C LEU A 16 -11.66 -16.73 -2.28
N LEU A 17 -11.33 -17.42 -3.36
CA LEU A 17 -11.72 -17.10 -4.73
C LEU A 17 -12.53 -18.24 -5.33
N PRO A 18 -13.36 -17.95 -6.36
CA PRO A 18 -14.08 -18.99 -7.09
C PRO A 18 -13.16 -20.09 -7.62
N SER A 19 -13.63 -21.32 -7.59
CA SER A 19 -12.82 -22.52 -7.89
C SER A 19 -12.22 -22.54 -9.30
N PHE A 20 -12.84 -21.85 -10.26
CA PHE A 20 -12.32 -21.76 -11.62
C PHE A 20 -11.00 -20.96 -11.72
N ILE A 21 -10.75 -20.03 -10.79
CA ILE A 21 -9.49 -19.27 -10.69
C ILE A 21 -8.45 -20.11 -9.96
N THR A 22 -8.82 -20.69 -8.82
CA THR A 22 -7.89 -21.42 -7.94
C THR A 22 -7.36 -22.72 -8.57
N ARG A 23 -8.15 -23.40 -9.43
CA ARG A 23 -7.72 -24.61 -10.14
C ARG A 23 -6.52 -24.40 -11.08
N ARG A 24 -6.28 -23.18 -11.54
CA ARG A 24 -5.14 -22.86 -12.42
C ARG A 24 -3.85 -22.54 -11.65
N LEU A 25 -3.93 -22.37 -10.33
CA LEU A 25 -2.78 -22.05 -9.51
C LEU A 25 -2.08 -23.31 -9.03
N LYS A 26 -0.84 -23.49 -9.44
CA LYS A 26 0.00 -24.64 -9.07
C LYS A 26 0.55 -24.54 -7.64
N TYR A 27 0.64 -23.33 -7.12
CA TYR A 27 1.20 -23.05 -5.79
C TYR A 27 0.09 -22.60 -4.83
N PRO A 28 0.24 -22.91 -3.53
CA PRO A 28 -0.72 -22.46 -2.52
C PRO A 28 -0.75 -20.92 -2.44
N GLY A 29 -1.94 -20.40 -2.23
CA GLY A 29 -2.14 -18.98 -1.97
C GLY A 29 -2.82 -18.76 -0.63
N SER A 30 -2.81 -17.53 -0.14
CA SER A 30 -3.44 -17.13 1.10
C SER A 30 -4.34 -15.91 0.90
N THR A 31 -5.37 -15.82 1.73
CA THR A 31 -6.21 -14.64 1.88
C THR A 31 -5.86 -13.98 3.21
N THR A 32 -5.64 -12.67 3.19
CA THR A 32 -5.23 -11.91 4.37
C THR A 32 -6.21 -10.79 4.61
N PHE A 33 -6.74 -10.70 5.83
CA PHE A 33 -7.51 -9.57 6.32
C PHE A 33 -6.70 -8.86 7.40
N GLN A 34 -6.65 -7.54 7.33
CA GLN A 34 -5.92 -6.74 8.32
C GLN A 34 -6.80 -5.60 8.81
N LEU A 35 -6.77 -5.37 10.10
CA LEU A 35 -7.37 -4.21 10.75
C LEU A 35 -6.27 -3.52 11.55
N GLY A 36 -6.29 -2.19 11.55
CA GLY A 36 -5.31 -1.41 12.27
C GLY A 36 -5.86 -0.10 12.80
N VAL A 37 -5.33 0.30 13.95
CA VAL A 37 -5.58 1.61 14.56
C VAL A 37 -4.22 2.19 14.92
N ASP A 38 -3.91 3.32 14.36
CA ASP A 38 -2.68 4.07 14.62
C ASP A 38 -3.05 5.37 15.35
N LEU A 39 -2.53 5.59 16.53
CA LEU A 39 -2.66 6.82 17.29
C LEU A 39 -1.31 7.55 17.33
N MET A 40 -1.26 8.72 16.73
CA MET A 40 -0.09 9.60 16.77
C MET A 40 -0.39 10.79 17.67
N ASN A 41 0.42 10.94 18.73
CA ASN A 41 0.32 12.05 19.65
C ASN A 41 1.63 12.84 19.66
N ARG A 42 1.56 14.07 19.19
CA ARG A 42 2.61 15.08 19.33
C ARG A 42 2.13 16.18 20.27
N PRO A 43 2.51 16.16 21.56
CA PRO A 43 1.90 16.97 22.61
C PRO A 43 1.85 18.47 22.31
N SER A 44 2.82 19.00 21.58
CA SER A 44 2.91 20.44 21.27
C SER A 44 2.34 20.81 19.89
N PHE A 45 1.74 19.87 19.16
CA PHE A 45 1.29 20.12 17.80
C PHE A 45 -0.11 19.56 17.54
N PHE A 46 -0.26 18.23 17.52
CA PHE A 46 -1.53 17.60 17.15
C PHE A 46 -1.69 16.17 17.71
N ARG A 47 -2.91 15.70 17.72
CA ARG A 47 -3.28 14.31 17.95
C ARG A 47 -4.10 13.80 16.76
N LEU A 48 -3.61 12.72 16.14
CA LEU A 48 -4.22 12.10 14.97
C LEU A 48 -4.49 10.63 15.27
N ILE A 49 -5.67 10.16 14.86
CA ILE A 49 -6.01 8.75 14.84
C ILE A 49 -6.24 8.30 13.39
N ALA A 50 -5.70 7.14 13.05
CA ALA A 50 -5.91 6.50 11.76
C ALA A 50 -6.49 5.11 11.95
N PHE A 51 -7.59 4.84 11.26
CA PHE A 51 -8.18 3.51 11.15
C PHE A 51 -7.83 2.94 9.79
N SER A 52 -7.41 1.69 9.75
CA SER A 52 -7.12 1.00 8.50
C SER A 52 -7.75 -0.38 8.47
N GLY A 53 -8.29 -0.73 7.32
CA GLY A 53 -8.81 -2.07 7.05
C GLY A 53 -8.39 -2.50 5.66
N SER A 54 -7.96 -3.75 5.48
CA SER A 54 -7.59 -4.26 4.17
C SER A 54 -7.92 -5.73 4.01
N ALA A 55 -8.19 -6.13 2.76
CA ALA A 55 -8.36 -7.50 2.34
C ALA A 55 -7.54 -7.75 1.09
N GLY A 56 -6.80 -8.85 1.05
CA GLY A 56 -5.93 -9.15 -0.06
C GLY A 56 -5.65 -10.63 -0.24
N TYR A 57 -5.10 -10.92 -1.40
CA TYR A 57 -4.70 -12.25 -1.86
C TYR A 57 -3.22 -12.29 -2.14
N ASN A 58 -2.55 -13.32 -1.64
CA ASN A 58 -1.15 -13.59 -1.96
C ASN A 58 -1.08 -14.96 -2.63
N PHE A 59 -0.48 -15.04 -3.80
CA PHE A 59 -0.33 -16.28 -4.55
C PHE A 59 0.97 -16.31 -5.34
N GLN A 60 1.38 -17.49 -5.73
CA GLN A 60 2.59 -17.73 -6.53
C GLN A 60 2.22 -18.40 -7.83
N THR A 61 2.86 -17.97 -8.92
CA THR A 61 2.75 -18.60 -10.24
C THR A 61 3.98 -19.45 -10.57
N SER A 62 5.13 -19.13 -9.94
CA SER A 62 6.38 -19.89 -10.06
C SER A 62 7.17 -19.82 -8.76
N PRO A 63 8.26 -20.63 -8.59
CA PRO A 63 9.11 -20.58 -7.40
C PRO A 63 9.71 -19.19 -7.13
N TYR A 64 9.81 -18.37 -8.18
CA TYR A 64 10.43 -17.05 -8.11
C TYR A 64 9.43 -15.90 -8.24
N SER A 65 8.19 -16.16 -8.65
CA SER A 65 7.17 -15.13 -8.91
C SER A 65 6.07 -15.14 -7.88
N ARG A 66 5.95 -14.05 -7.14
CA ARG A 66 4.90 -13.83 -6.13
C ARG A 66 4.02 -12.66 -6.55
N HIS A 67 2.75 -12.80 -6.27
CA HIS A 67 1.73 -11.79 -6.53
C HIS A 67 1.02 -11.47 -5.22
N SER A 68 0.89 -10.19 -4.93
CA SER A 68 0.09 -9.70 -3.82
C SER A 68 -0.93 -8.71 -4.36
N LEU A 69 -2.19 -9.05 -4.24
CA LEU A 69 -3.31 -8.21 -4.66
C LEU A 69 -4.10 -7.79 -3.43
N THR A 70 -4.01 -6.54 -3.04
CA THR A 70 -4.91 -5.94 -2.06
C THR A 70 -6.13 -5.41 -2.80
N VAL A 71 -7.24 -6.13 -2.72
CA VAL A 71 -8.48 -5.80 -3.43
C VAL A 71 -9.16 -4.58 -2.83
N PHE A 72 -9.02 -4.44 -1.53
CA PHE A 72 -9.60 -3.35 -0.79
C PHE A 72 -8.68 -2.97 0.35
N LYS A 73 -8.30 -1.71 0.40
CA LYS A 73 -7.63 -1.09 1.54
C LYS A 73 -8.30 0.24 1.81
N LEU A 74 -8.80 0.38 3.00
CA LEU A 74 -9.42 1.60 3.49
C LEU A 74 -8.54 2.20 4.57
N THR A 75 -8.22 3.47 4.44
CA THR A 75 -7.56 4.24 5.49
C THR A 75 -8.39 5.49 5.76
N TYR A 76 -8.76 5.68 7.02
CA TYR A 76 -9.46 6.86 7.49
C TYR A 76 -8.60 7.56 8.52
N ASN A 77 -8.15 8.76 8.21
CA ASN A 77 -7.38 9.62 9.08
C ASN A 77 -8.30 10.68 9.68
N LYS A 78 -8.27 10.82 11.00
CA LYS A 78 -9.03 11.85 11.73
C LYS A 78 -8.10 12.63 12.65
N LEU A 79 -8.08 13.93 12.47
CA LEU A 79 -7.41 14.86 13.37
C LEU A 79 -8.30 15.09 14.59
N LEU A 80 -7.83 14.72 15.78
CA LEU A 80 -8.60 14.78 17.02
C LEU A 80 -8.43 16.12 17.74
N HIS A 81 -7.20 16.62 17.75
CA HIS A 81 -6.84 17.86 18.47
C HIS A 81 -5.66 18.53 17.81
N THR A 82 -5.70 19.86 17.75
CA THR A 82 -4.62 20.71 17.29
C THR A 82 -4.31 21.76 18.34
N THR A 83 -3.12 22.33 18.32
CA THR A 83 -2.77 23.50 19.13
C THR A 83 -2.87 24.76 18.27
N GLU A 84 -3.11 25.92 18.89
CA GLU A 84 -3.20 27.21 18.19
C GLU A 84 -1.95 27.50 17.32
N ALA A 85 -0.77 27.11 17.79
CA ALA A 85 0.46 27.25 17.03
C ALA A 85 0.47 26.39 15.75
N PHE A 86 -0.11 25.19 15.81
CA PHE A 86 -0.22 24.31 14.66
C PHE A 86 -1.32 24.78 13.69
N ASP A 87 -2.43 25.30 14.21
CA ASP A 87 -3.49 25.89 13.39
C ASP A 87 -2.98 27.06 12.58
N LYS A 88 -2.21 27.98 13.17
CA LYS A 88 -1.51 29.05 12.44
C LYS A 88 -0.59 28.52 11.34
N THR A 89 0.17 27.46 11.63
CA THR A 89 1.04 26.83 10.63
C THR A 89 0.24 26.22 9.46
N MET A 90 -0.94 25.67 9.72
CA MET A 90 -1.83 25.16 8.68
C MET A 90 -2.43 26.30 7.85
N ASP A 91 -2.77 27.42 8.46
CA ASP A 91 -3.30 28.60 7.76
C ASP A 91 -2.25 29.24 6.84
N GLU A 92 -0.99 29.30 7.30
CA GLU A 92 0.14 29.81 6.53
C GLU A 92 0.57 28.87 5.39
N ASN A 93 0.35 27.56 5.54
CA ASN A 93 0.80 26.52 4.60
C ASN A 93 -0.36 25.59 4.17
N PRO A 94 -1.08 25.90 3.09
CA PRO A 94 -2.18 25.10 2.59
C PRO A 94 -1.82 23.63 2.29
N ALA A 95 -0.59 23.36 1.89
CA ALA A 95 -0.12 21.99 1.65
C ALA A 95 -0.07 21.16 2.96
N ILE A 96 0.31 21.77 4.08
CA ILE A 96 0.28 21.15 5.40
C ILE A 96 -1.17 20.91 5.80
N ALA A 97 -2.04 21.92 5.68
CA ALA A 97 -3.46 21.80 5.99
C ALA A 97 -4.13 20.67 5.19
N MET A 98 -3.82 20.52 3.92
CA MET A 98 -4.31 19.41 3.08
C MET A 98 -3.86 18.04 3.60
N SER A 99 -2.63 17.91 4.09
CA SER A 99 -2.07 16.64 4.59
C SER A 99 -2.71 16.18 5.89
N PHE A 100 -3.29 17.10 6.68
CA PHE A 100 -3.92 16.82 7.97
C PHE A 100 -5.44 16.86 7.95
N ARG A 101 -6.05 17.12 6.81
CA ARG A 101 -7.53 17.01 6.68
C ARG A 101 -8.00 15.60 6.94
N ASN A 102 -9.21 15.48 7.46
CA ASN A 102 -9.88 14.18 7.55
C ASN A 102 -9.99 13.59 6.15
N GLN A 103 -9.31 12.47 5.92
CA GLN A 103 -9.23 11.86 4.60
C GLN A 103 -9.68 10.42 4.65
N PHE A 104 -10.45 10.07 3.66
CA PHE A 104 -10.87 8.72 3.37
C PHE A 104 -10.13 8.25 2.11
N VAL A 105 -9.30 7.23 2.24
CA VAL A 105 -8.45 6.76 1.13
C VAL A 105 -8.75 5.29 0.83
N PRO A 106 -9.78 5.03 -0.01
CA PRO A 106 -10.00 3.70 -0.54
C PRO A 106 -8.96 3.41 -1.63
N SER A 107 -8.25 2.33 -1.53
CA SER A 107 -7.21 1.99 -2.49
C SER A 107 -7.15 0.51 -2.82
N ILE A 108 -6.66 0.21 -4.01
CA ILE A 108 -6.29 -1.11 -4.48
C ILE A 108 -4.79 -1.08 -4.74
N ASN A 109 -4.12 -2.15 -4.38
CA ASN A 109 -2.70 -2.30 -4.65
C ASN A 109 -2.44 -3.67 -5.27
N TYR A 110 -1.64 -3.70 -6.32
CA TYR A 110 -1.11 -4.92 -6.88
C TYR A 110 0.41 -4.85 -6.87
N THR A 111 1.04 -5.86 -6.28
CA THR A 111 2.49 -5.99 -6.24
C THR A 111 2.91 -7.31 -6.86
N TYR A 112 3.76 -7.20 -7.86
CA TYR A 112 4.47 -8.32 -8.48
C TYR A 112 5.89 -8.35 -7.94
N THR A 113 6.36 -9.52 -7.52
CA THR A 113 7.73 -9.72 -7.05
C THR A 113 8.35 -10.91 -7.77
N PHE A 114 9.45 -10.67 -8.46
CA PHE A 114 10.32 -11.71 -9.02
C PHE A 114 11.59 -11.78 -8.19
N ASP A 115 11.85 -12.91 -7.54
CA ASP A 115 12.95 -13.07 -6.60
C ASP A 115 13.75 -14.32 -6.94
N LYS A 116 14.87 -14.12 -7.64
CA LYS A 116 15.85 -15.15 -7.95
C LYS A 116 17.11 -14.99 -7.09
N THR A 117 16.97 -14.54 -5.86
CA THR A 117 18.09 -14.43 -4.91
C THR A 117 18.27 -15.70 -4.12
N TYR A 118 17.20 -16.44 -3.86
CA TYR A 118 17.21 -17.73 -3.16
C TYR A 118 17.45 -18.90 -4.14
N GLY A 119 18.20 -19.91 -3.72
CA GLY A 119 18.44 -21.12 -4.50
C GLY A 119 19.36 -20.93 -5.73
N SER A 120 19.87 -19.72 -5.95
CA SER A 120 20.83 -19.48 -7.02
C SER A 120 22.23 -19.79 -6.54
N THR A 121 22.79 -20.90 -7.02
CA THR A 121 24.21 -21.27 -6.83
C THR A 121 25.16 -20.44 -7.71
N GLY A 122 24.60 -19.57 -8.56
CA GLY A 122 25.35 -18.73 -9.48
C GLY A 122 25.93 -17.45 -8.87
N ASN A 123 26.86 -16.85 -9.60
CA ASN A 123 27.52 -15.60 -9.22
C ASN A 123 26.62 -14.36 -9.40
N ARG A 124 25.39 -14.54 -9.84
CA ARG A 124 24.43 -13.46 -10.11
C ARG A 124 23.11 -13.76 -9.42
N ARG A 125 22.54 -12.75 -8.78
CA ARG A 125 21.22 -12.80 -8.14
C ARG A 125 20.43 -11.60 -8.61
N PHE A 126 19.14 -11.79 -8.85
CA PHE A 126 18.25 -10.76 -9.37
C PHE A 126 16.94 -10.72 -8.58
N TYR A 127 16.54 -9.51 -8.23
CA TYR A 127 15.26 -9.21 -7.60
C TYR A 127 14.59 -8.06 -8.34
N TRP A 128 13.33 -8.21 -8.65
CA TRP A 128 12.50 -7.17 -9.21
C TRP A 128 11.14 -7.15 -8.53
N GLN A 129 10.72 -5.97 -8.10
CA GLN A 129 9.40 -5.72 -7.54
C GLN A 129 8.77 -4.55 -8.27
N ASN A 130 7.53 -4.73 -8.72
CA ASN A 130 6.70 -3.68 -9.27
C ASN A 130 5.42 -3.59 -8.45
N SER A 131 5.04 -2.38 -8.03
CA SER A 131 3.84 -2.13 -7.24
C SER A 131 3.04 -1.01 -7.87
N VAL A 132 1.78 -1.30 -8.18
CA VAL A 132 0.82 -0.33 -8.71
C VAL A 132 -0.27 -0.12 -7.67
N THR A 133 -0.47 1.12 -7.28
CA THR A 133 -1.53 1.53 -6.34
C THR A 133 -2.47 2.48 -7.04
N SER A 134 -3.76 2.18 -6.98
CA SER A 134 -4.84 3.06 -7.45
C SER A 134 -5.74 3.42 -6.26
N ALA A 135 -5.83 4.69 -5.94
CA ALA A 135 -6.67 5.17 -4.86
C ALA A 135 -7.85 5.97 -5.42
N GLY A 136 -9.03 5.76 -4.84
CA GLY A 136 -10.26 6.48 -5.17
C GLY A 136 -10.90 6.13 -6.51
N ASN A 137 -10.14 5.67 -7.50
CA ASN A 137 -10.59 5.50 -8.89
C ASN A 137 -11.68 4.43 -9.04
N LEU A 138 -11.50 3.29 -8.37
CA LEU A 138 -12.50 2.22 -8.42
C LEU A 138 -13.81 2.68 -7.77
N LEU A 139 -13.71 3.33 -6.61
CA LEU A 139 -14.88 3.82 -5.89
C LEU A 139 -15.59 4.90 -6.72
N SER A 140 -14.84 5.84 -7.30
CA SER A 140 -15.38 6.85 -8.20
C SER A 140 -16.08 6.23 -9.41
N GLY A 141 -15.48 5.21 -10.02
CA GLY A 141 -16.07 4.48 -11.14
C GLY A 141 -17.39 3.78 -10.75
N ILE A 142 -17.44 3.13 -9.60
CA ILE A 142 -18.65 2.47 -9.09
C ILE A 142 -19.75 3.52 -8.81
N LEU A 143 -19.42 4.60 -8.10
CA LEU A 143 -20.38 5.65 -7.78
C LEU A 143 -20.93 6.33 -9.05
N SER A 144 -20.07 6.53 -10.06
CA SER A 144 -20.49 7.04 -11.36
C SER A 144 -21.50 6.13 -12.08
N LEU A 145 -21.34 4.79 -11.96
CA LEU A 145 -22.29 3.83 -12.51
C LEU A 145 -23.66 3.88 -11.81
N PHE A 146 -23.69 4.30 -10.54
CA PHE A 146 -24.94 4.51 -9.79
C PHE A 146 -25.54 5.92 -9.98
N GLY A 147 -25.00 6.73 -10.90
CA GLY A 147 -25.60 8.00 -11.33
C GLY A 147 -25.18 9.23 -10.52
N GLU A 148 -24.17 9.15 -9.66
CA GLU A 148 -23.64 10.31 -8.96
C GLU A 148 -22.84 11.21 -9.93
N LYS A 149 -23.25 12.48 -10.01
CA LYS A 149 -22.63 13.49 -10.88
C LYS A 149 -21.25 13.98 -10.42
N GLN A 150 -20.92 13.81 -9.13
CA GLN A 150 -19.62 14.14 -8.55
C GLN A 150 -19.18 13.06 -7.56
N PRO A 151 -18.64 11.95 -8.04
CA PRO A 151 -18.32 10.78 -7.21
C PRO A 151 -17.02 10.96 -6.41
N GLN A 152 -16.74 12.14 -5.87
CA GLN A 152 -15.55 12.45 -5.08
C GLN A 152 -15.82 12.57 -3.57
N HIS A 153 -17.09 12.39 -3.17
CA HIS A 153 -17.49 12.47 -1.77
C HIS A 153 -18.09 11.16 -1.29
N LEU A 154 -17.59 10.64 -0.17
CA LEU A 154 -18.18 9.52 0.52
C LEU A 154 -18.33 9.87 2.00
N PHE A 155 -19.55 9.69 2.55
CA PHE A 155 -19.89 10.07 3.92
C PHE A 155 -19.53 11.52 4.27
N GLY A 156 -19.69 12.45 3.31
CA GLY A 156 -19.39 13.86 3.50
C GLY A 156 -17.92 14.27 3.45
N ASN A 157 -17.02 13.34 3.25
CA ASN A 157 -15.58 13.59 3.11
C ASN A 157 -15.12 13.39 1.67
N ARG A 158 -14.25 14.27 1.19
CA ARG A 158 -13.56 14.08 -0.09
C ARG A 158 -12.58 12.92 0.04
N PHE A 159 -12.50 12.07 -0.96
CA PHE A 159 -11.47 11.06 -1.04
C PHE A 159 -10.43 11.42 -2.12
N SER A 160 -9.19 11.10 -1.84
CA SER A 160 -8.08 11.37 -2.76
C SER A 160 -8.09 10.39 -3.92
N GLN A 161 -7.91 10.90 -5.14
CA GLN A 161 -7.76 10.09 -6.34
C GLN A 161 -6.32 10.22 -6.85
N PHE A 162 -5.64 9.10 -6.96
CA PHE A 162 -4.29 9.03 -7.53
C PHE A 162 -3.98 7.64 -8.05
N VAL A 163 -3.03 7.58 -8.95
CA VAL A 163 -2.36 6.36 -9.38
C VAL A 163 -0.88 6.51 -9.09
N LYS A 164 -0.28 5.49 -8.50
CA LYS A 164 1.14 5.44 -8.18
C LYS A 164 1.72 4.11 -8.61
N GLU A 165 2.83 4.17 -9.31
CA GLU A 165 3.65 3.02 -9.66
C GLU A 165 5.04 3.15 -9.04
N VAL A 166 5.54 2.05 -8.49
CA VAL A 166 6.89 1.97 -7.93
C VAL A 166 7.54 0.68 -8.41
N SER A 167 8.68 0.82 -9.06
CA SER A 167 9.48 -0.31 -9.53
C SER A 167 10.85 -0.31 -8.84
N GLU A 168 11.21 -1.43 -8.25
CA GLU A 168 12.49 -1.66 -7.58
C GLU A 168 13.21 -2.84 -8.22
N VAL A 169 14.44 -2.61 -8.65
CA VAL A 169 15.34 -3.64 -9.18
C VAL A 169 16.58 -3.73 -8.31
N LYS A 170 16.92 -4.94 -7.89
CA LYS A 170 18.17 -5.23 -7.18
C LYS A 170 18.95 -6.27 -7.95
N PHE A 171 20.19 -5.96 -8.20
CA PHE A 171 21.13 -6.86 -8.85
C PHE A 171 22.34 -7.10 -7.97
N TYR A 172 22.68 -8.37 -7.76
CA TYR A 172 23.84 -8.77 -6.98
C TYR A 172 24.78 -9.55 -7.87
N HIS A 173 26.03 -9.14 -7.88
CA HIS A 173 27.10 -9.80 -8.63
C HIS A 173 28.27 -10.14 -7.71
N ARG A 174 28.70 -11.40 -7.73
CA ARG A 174 29.85 -11.85 -6.96
C ARG A 174 31.15 -11.44 -7.68
N ILE A 175 32.02 -10.74 -6.96
CA ILE A 175 33.30 -10.26 -7.47
C ILE A 175 34.44 -11.13 -6.91
N GLY A 176 35.24 -11.73 -7.82
CA GLY A 176 36.39 -12.50 -7.45
C GLY A 176 36.10 -13.85 -6.77
N ARG A 177 37.14 -14.45 -6.20
CA ARG A 177 37.09 -15.77 -5.54
C ARG A 177 36.68 -15.71 -4.07
N ARG A 178 36.78 -14.53 -3.44
CA ARG A 178 36.32 -14.30 -2.06
C ARG A 178 34.82 -13.96 -2.08
N ASN A 179 34.15 -14.07 -0.94
CA ASN A 179 32.71 -13.86 -0.82
C ASN A 179 32.31 -12.36 -0.88
N ASN A 180 32.89 -11.62 -1.84
CA ASN A 180 32.59 -10.21 -2.07
C ASN A 180 31.43 -10.08 -3.07
N TRP A 181 30.43 -9.25 -2.73
CA TRP A 181 29.27 -9.01 -3.55
C TRP A 181 29.14 -7.52 -3.88
N LEU A 182 28.96 -7.21 -5.15
CA LEU A 182 28.48 -5.91 -5.59
C LEU A 182 26.96 -5.94 -5.58
N ALA A 183 26.35 -5.05 -4.82
CA ALA A 183 24.90 -4.87 -4.76
C ALA A 183 24.53 -3.55 -5.42
N THR A 184 23.67 -3.61 -6.43
CA THR A 184 23.12 -2.43 -7.12
C THR A 184 21.62 -2.40 -6.89
N ARG A 185 21.08 -1.23 -6.57
CA ARG A 185 19.65 -1.00 -6.39
C ARG A 185 19.21 0.19 -7.24
N LEU A 186 18.17 -0.01 -8.03
CA LEU A 186 17.47 1.04 -8.74
C LEU A 186 16.02 1.07 -8.28
N LEU A 187 15.56 2.24 -7.87
CA LEU A 187 14.18 2.48 -7.47
C LEU A 187 13.64 3.65 -8.28
N VAL A 188 12.54 3.42 -8.96
CA VAL A 188 11.82 4.42 -9.75
C VAL A 188 10.38 4.45 -9.28
N GLY A 189 9.85 5.63 -9.07
CA GLY A 189 8.46 5.84 -8.69
C GLY A 189 7.84 6.96 -9.51
N VAL A 190 6.63 6.74 -9.99
CA VAL A 190 5.81 7.73 -10.69
C VAL A 190 4.46 7.78 -10.00
N GLY A 191 3.96 8.99 -9.77
CA GLY A 191 2.63 9.22 -9.19
C GLY A 191 1.91 10.33 -9.92
N TYR A 192 0.63 10.11 -10.18
CA TYR A 192 -0.27 11.10 -10.76
C TYR A 192 -1.52 11.22 -9.89
N ALA A 193 -1.79 12.44 -9.44
CA ALA A 193 -2.99 12.79 -8.66
C ALA A 193 -3.88 13.75 -9.48
N TYR A 194 -5.20 13.59 -9.36
CA TYR A 194 -6.21 14.40 -10.09
C TYR A 194 -7.48 14.64 -9.27
#